data_d3dd14a0f4003a93479ceb31a48cb29a
#
_entry.id   d3dd14a0f4003a93479ceb31a48cb29a
#
_cell.length_a   1.000
_cell.length_b   1.000
_cell.length_c   1.000
_cell.angle_alpha   90.00
_cell.angle_beta   90.00
_cell.angle_gamma   90.00
#
_symmetry.space_group_name_H-M   'P 1'
#
loop_
_entity.id
_entity.type
_entity.pdbx_description
1 polymer ?
#
loop_
_entity_poly.entity_id
_entity_poly.type
_entity_poly.pdbx_seq_one_letter_code
_entity_poly.pdbx_strand_id
1 'polypeptide(L)'
;MAESRKDEKEVLSDIKTLFEHLKTKRKVHEAEWQDVTTYIGSKNFNWEEVRDEVKRPKRHTGRPAEYLDKLVSGLMGYTISPNVTWLKLSLSDSSMLDYTGVKDWLENAEKALYEEFNRNNLYTEAPAFISNAAQFGHGVMLIDEKKEAAIRFMTVSAPEVYIATNEYGDIDTVCRYFSMTVKNIVARFGLENVSDTIRKDYEDAQGKQKEIKILHAVFPRENYDSNKLDDKNMAYASFYVDMDGDAILEESGYHELPYSVFIWERITASAYGDSPARKAIPDMRLLNKAEEARLKLAQLAAEPPMNVPDSMRGVESVVPAGFNYYESPDEIMMPINIGANFPITLDTVRDIEARIKDKFNVDFMLMLQAQAAQKTATEVVELQGEKAAMLTSLIVNQNKALSEIVRRTFNIMYRQGRLPETPAILNNSGASLNIDFIGPLAQAQKKHHQSGGVQMSLMLAQPVLQLSPESVDYINGDALLKNVLETNGFPQTAIREEEEVQKMRQARAEAQMQAMQMQAMQQQQEALMGNYDKLNEPVKEGSPIQELSEQLQTGLGGEADDEAQ
;
A
#
# COMPACT_ATOMS: atom_id res chain seq x y z
N MET A 1 -29.67 -36.66 -2.83
CA MET A 1 -28.95 -37.81 -3.42
C MET A 1 -27.47 -37.51 -3.17
N ALA A 2 -26.74 -38.40 -2.49
CA ALA A 2 -25.31 -38.25 -2.29
C ALA A 2 -24.64 -38.49 -3.67
N GLU A 3 -24.21 -37.44 -4.33
CA GLU A 3 -23.33 -37.59 -5.48
C GLU A 3 -22.07 -38.30 -5.02
N SER A 4 -21.73 -39.38 -5.71
CA SER A 4 -20.54 -40.18 -5.51
C SER A 4 -19.33 -39.25 -5.62
N ARG A 5 -18.46 -39.22 -4.60
CA ARG A 5 -17.15 -38.59 -4.69
C ARG A 5 -16.44 -39.16 -5.94
N LYS A 6 -15.86 -38.23 -6.77
CA LYS A 6 -15.00 -38.64 -7.90
C LYS A 6 -13.89 -39.54 -7.37
N ASP A 7 -13.55 -40.57 -8.15
CA ASP A 7 -12.43 -41.45 -7.84
C ASP A 7 -11.12 -40.60 -7.84
N GLU A 8 -10.19 -40.91 -6.95
CA GLU A 8 -8.91 -40.21 -6.78
C GLU A 8 -8.16 -40.04 -8.10
N LYS A 9 -8.23 -41.04 -8.99
CA LYS A 9 -7.66 -40.98 -10.34
C LYS A 9 -8.35 -39.97 -11.25
N GLU A 10 -9.65 -39.80 -11.12
CA GLU A 10 -10.40 -38.82 -11.90
C GLU A 10 -10.04 -37.40 -11.44
N VAL A 11 -9.97 -37.17 -10.12
CA VAL A 11 -9.54 -35.89 -9.54
C VAL A 11 -8.13 -35.53 -9.97
N LEU A 12 -7.20 -36.49 -9.95
CA LEU A 12 -5.84 -36.27 -10.40
C LEU A 12 -5.78 -35.89 -11.90
N SER A 13 -6.59 -36.56 -12.73
CA SER A 13 -6.68 -36.25 -14.17
C SER A 13 -7.22 -34.84 -14.42
N ASP A 14 -8.25 -34.43 -13.67
CA ASP A 14 -8.85 -33.09 -13.76
C ASP A 14 -7.83 -32.01 -13.37
N ILE A 15 -7.10 -32.21 -12.27
CA ILE A 15 -6.06 -31.28 -11.82
C ILE A 15 -4.94 -31.13 -12.86
N LYS A 16 -4.49 -32.23 -13.45
CA LYS A 16 -3.48 -32.18 -14.50
C LYS A 16 -3.97 -31.47 -15.76
N THR A 17 -5.22 -31.72 -16.15
CA THR A 17 -5.85 -31.05 -17.29
C THR A 17 -5.97 -29.55 -17.04
N LEU A 18 -6.40 -29.14 -15.85
CA LEU A 18 -6.43 -27.74 -15.43
C LEU A 18 -5.04 -27.09 -15.51
N PHE A 19 -4.04 -27.76 -14.96
CA PHE A 19 -2.66 -27.26 -14.96
C PHE A 19 -2.09 -27.08 -16.37
N GLU A 20 -2.25 -28.05 -17.28
CA GLU A 20 -1.79 -27.94 -18.66
C GLU A 20 -2.53 -26.81 -19.42
N HIS A 21 -3.80 -26.59 -19.14
CA HIS A 21 -4.53 -25.44 -19.69
C HIS A 21 -3.95 -24.10 -19.21
N LEU A 22 -3.67 -23.97 -17.91
CA LEU A 22 -3.06 -22.77 -17.34
C LEU A 22 -1.65 -22.53 -17.89
N LYS A 23 -0.85 -23.59 -18.05
CA LYS A 23 0.47 -23.55 -18.65
C LYS A 23 0.45 -23.04 -20.08
N THR A 24 -0.52 -23.51 -20.88
CA THR A 24 -0.72 -23.03 -22.25
C THR A 24 -1.07 -21.54 -22.30
N LYS A 25 -1.96 -21.07 -21.43
CA LYS A 25 -2.32 -19.64 -21.32
C LYS A 25 -1.14 -18.78 -20.90
N ARG A 26 -0.33 -19.24 -19.96
CA ARG A 26 0.85 -18.49 -19.47
C ARG A 26 1.95 -18.38 -20.49
N LYS A 27 2.15 -19.39 -21.32
CA LYS A 27 3.25 -19.47 -22.29
C LYS A 27 3.36 -18.25 -23.21
N VAL A 28 2.24 -17.58 -23.50
CA VAL A 28 2.21 -16.35 -24.34
C VAL A 28 3.01 -15.21 -23.71
N HIS A 29 3.09 -15.16 -22.37
CA HIS A 29 3.78 -14.10 -21.62
C HIS A 29 5.25 -14.43 -21.30
N GLU A 30 5.63 -15.70 -21.30
CA GLU A 30 6.93 -16.16 -20.78
C GLU A 30 8.13 -15.57 -21.54
N ALA A 31 8.01 -15.38 -22.86
CA ALA A 31 9.10 -14.78 -23.65
C ALA A 31 9.41 -13.34 -23.21
N GLU A 32 8.38 -12.52 -22.96
CA GLU A 32 8.54 -11.14 -22.49
C GLU A 32 9.08 -11.10 -21.05
N TRP A 33 8.60 -11.99 -20.19
CA TRP A 33 9.12 -12.12 -18.82
C TRP A 33 10.58 -12.57 -18.78
N GLN A 34 10.99 -13.44 -19.72
CA GLN A 34 12.39 -13.83 -19.88
C GLN A 34 13.27 -12.62 -20.25
N ASP A 35 12.78 -11.75 -21.12
CA ASP A 35 13.48 -10.50 -21.46
C ASP A 35 13.59 -9.58 -20.24
N VAL A 36 12.50 -9.37 -19.50
CA VAL A 36 12.50 -8.59 -18.24
C VAL A 36 13.59 -9.15 -17.30
N THR A 37 13.60 -10.45 -17.09
CA THR A 37 14.60 -11.13 -16.24
C THR A 37 16.03 -10.87 -16.74
N THR A 38 16.24 -10.92 -18.05
CA THR A 38 17.54 -10.73 -18.67
C THR A 38 18.07 -9.31 -18.46
N TYR A 39 17.26 -8.28 -18.72
CA TYR A 39 17.70 -6.89 -18.70
C TYR A 39 17.67 -6.24 -17.31
N ILE A 40 16.77 -6.64 -16.44
CA ILE A 40 16.78 -6.23 -15.03
C ILE A 40 17.83 -7.00 -14.24
N GLY A 41 18.07 -8.28 -14.61
CA GLY A 41 19.07 -9.11 -13.95
C GLY A 41 18.58 -9.80 -12.70
N SER A 42 17.29 -10.11 -12.65
CA SER A 42 16.74 -10.98 -11.63
C SER A 42 17.41 -12.35 -11.73
N LYS A 43 18.05 -12.78 -10.65
CA LYS A 43 18.75 -14.07 -10.64
C LYS A 43 17.73 -15.20 -10.49
N ASN A 44 18.03 -16.34 -11.13
CA ASN A 44 17.35 -17.61 -10.93
C ASN A 44 15.92 -17.74 -11.49
N PHE A 45 15.47 -16.84 -12.35
CA PHE A 45 14.22 -17.06 -13.07
C PHE A 45 14.50 -17.79 -14.38
N ASN A 46 14.07 -19.02 -14.48
CA ASN A 46 14.06 -19.80 -15.71
C ASN A 46 12.60 -20.05 -16.09
N TRP A 47 12.07 -19.25 -17.04
CA TRP A 47 10.68 -19.33 -17.50
C TRP A 47 10.45 -20.51 -18.43
N GLU A 48 11.49 -20.91 -19.15
CA GLU A 48 11.49 -22.12 -19.94
C GLU A 48 12.39 -23.15 -19.26
N GLU A 49 11.98 -24.40 -19.24
CA GLU A 49 12.90 -25.53 -19.05
C GLU A 49 13.75 -25.63 -20.31
N VAL A 50 14.72 -24.73 -20.43
CA VAL A 50 15.57 -24.67 -21.59
C VAL A 50 16.50 -25.84 -21.53
N ARG A 51 16.27 -26.80 -22.41
CA ARG A 51 17.20 -27.93 -22.68
C ARG A 51 18.49 -27.47 -23.34
N ASP A 52 18.51 -26.28 -23.94
CA ASP A 52 19.69 -25.72 -24.59
C ASP A 52 20.10 -24.42 -23.90
N GLU A 53 21.40 -24.23 -23.68
CA GLU A 53 22.00 -22.97 -23.23
C GLU A 53 21.72 -21.86 -24.25
N VAL A 54 20.53 -21.28 -24.20
CA VAL A 54 20.28 -20.05 -24.93
C VAL A 54 21.24 -19.02 -24.37
N LYS A 55 22.21 -18.60 -25.19
CA LYS A 55 23.18 -17.56 -24.84
C LYS A 55 22.39 -16.28 -24.52
N ARG A 56 22.13 -16.06 -23.23
CA ARG A 56 21.51 -14.81 -22.77
C ARG A 56 22.37 -13.65 -23.19
N PRO A 57 21.81 -12.57 -23.74
CA PRO A 57 22.57 -11.39 -24.08
C PRO A 57 23.32 -10.88 -22.84
N LYS A 58 24.61 -10.57 -23.02
CA LYS A 58 25.42 -10.01 -21.93
C LYS A 58 24.84 -8.67 -21.48
N ARG A 59 24.65 -8.53 -20.19
CA ARG A 59 24.15 -7.28 -19.61
C ARG A 59 25.33 -6.31 -19.38
N HIS A 60 25.23 -5.10 -19.93
CA HIS A 60 26.25 -4.05 -19.85
C HIS A 60 25.91 -2.93 -18.86
N THR A 61 24.66 -2.93 -18.32
CA THR A 61 24.21 -1.93 -17.36
C THR A 61 23.35 -2.52 -16.25
N GLY A 62 23.41 -1.97 -15.04
CA GLY A 62 22.55 -2.32 -13.90
C GLY A 62 21.43 -1.29 -13.64
N ARG A 63 21.33 -0.22 -14.44
CA ARG A 63 20.39 0.88 -14.23
C ARG A 63 18.91 0.45 -14.12
N PRO A 64 18.40 -0.48 -14.96
CA PRO A 64 17.00 -0.91 -14.84
C PRO A 64 16.68 -1.55 -13.48
N ALA A 65 17.61 -2.33 -12.91
CA ALA A 65 17.43 -2.91 -11.58
C ALA A 65 17.38 -1.83 -10.49
N GLU A 66 18.27 -0.82 -10.57
CA GLU A 66 18.27 0.32 -9.64
C GLU A 66 16.95 1.09 -9.68
N TYR A 67 16.36 1.27 -10.87
CA TYR A 67 15.07 1.96 -11.02
C TYR A 67 13.91 1.14 -10.46
N LEU A 68 13.93 -0.18 -10.66
CA LEU A 68 12.98 -1.09 -10.02
C LEU A 68 13.07 -1.01 -8.48
N ASP A 69 14.28 -1.07 -7.93
CA ASP A 69 14.48 -0.99 -6.48
C ASP A 69 13.96 0.33 -5.87
N LYS A 70 14.15 1.44 -6.58
CA LYS A 70 13.60 2.74 -6.17
C LYS A 70 12.08 2.76 -6.20
N LEU A 71 11.46 2.18 -7.24
CA LEU A 71 10.01 2.05 -7.33
C LEU A 71 9.45 1.20 -6.19
N VAL A 72 10.03 0.02 -5.96
CA VAL A 72 9.58 -0.92 -4.91
C VAL A 72 9.74 -0.30 -3.52
N SER A 73 10.90 0.32 -3.24
CA SER A 73 11.15 0.97 -1.95
C SER A 73 10.23 2.17 -1.72
N GLY A 74 9.94 2.93 -2.77
CA GLY A 74 8.99 4.03 -2.72
C GLY A 74 7.58 3.54 -2.41
N LEU A 75 7.06 2.57 -3.16
CA LEU A 75 5.74 1.99 -2.91
C LEU A 75 5.65 1.39 -1.51
N MET A 76 6.65 0.61 -1.10
CA MET A 76 6.69 0.03 0.25
C MET A 76 6.60 1.11 1.33
N GLY A 77 7.41 2.16 1.23
CA GLY A 77 7.46 3.24 2.22
C GLY A 77 6.16 4.05 2.34
N TYR A 78 5.42 4.19 1.23
CA TYR A 78 4.21 5.01 1.19
C TYR A 78 2.90 4.25 1.31
N THR A 79 2.90 2.91 1.17
CA THR A 79 1.68 2.11 1.23
C THR A 79 1.64 1.15 2.41
N ILE A 80 2.73 0.45 2.72
CA ILE A 80 2.78 -0.65 3.69
C ILE A 80 4.02 -0.58 4.59
N SER A 81 4.31 0.58 5.14
CA SER A 81 5.46 0.76 6.04
C SER A 81 5.16 0.26 7.46
N PRO A 82 6.09 -0.47 8.12
CA PRO A 82 5.93 -0.86 9.52
C PRO A 82 5.90 0.32 10.50
N ASN A 83 6.41 1.49 10.07
CA ASN A 83 6.54 2.67 10.91
C ASN A 83 5.34 3.63 10.81
N VAL A 84 4.37 3.34 9.96
CA VAL A 84 3.21 4.20 9.69
C VAL A 84 1.95 3.37 9.75
N THR A 85 0.91 3.89 10.39
CA THR A 85 -0.43 3.29 10.32
C THR A 85 -0.94 3.40 8.88
N TRP A 86 -1.10 2.27 8.20
CA TRP A 86 -1.47 2.22 6.79
C TRP A 86 -2.85 1.61 6.52
N LEU A 87 -3.42 0.91 7.50
CA LEU A 87 -4.77 0.36 7.44
C LEU A 87 -5.61 0.86 8.64
N LYS A 88 -6.91 0.93 8.44
CA LYS A 88 -7.93 1.17 9.45
C LYS A 88 -9.10 0.23 9.20
N LEU A 89 -9.65 -0.34 10.24
CA LEU A 89 -10.86 -1.13 10.15
C LEU A 89 -12.08 -0.22 10.29
N SER A 90 -13.07 -0.43 9.43
CA SER A 90 -14.36 0.26 9.49
C SER A 90 -15.49 -0.74 9.25
N LEU A 91 -16.72 -0.32 9.42
CA LEU A 91 -17.91 -1.13 9.15
C LEU A 91 -18.63 -0.61 7.91
N SER A 92 -19.28 -1.51 7.18
CA SER A 92 -20.11 -1.13 6.03
C SER A 92 -21.27 -0.22 6.43
N ASP A 93 -21.76 -0.34 7.67
CA ASP A 93 -22.77 0.53 8.26
C ASP A 93 -22.12 1.46 9.29
N SER A 94 -21.98 2.74 8.94
CA SER A 94 -21.39 3.74 9.81
C SER A 94 -22.23 4.03 11.07
N SER A 95 -23.53 3.75 11.05
CA SER A 95 -24.41 3.93 12.22
C SER A 95 -24.04 2.98 13.38
N MET A 96 -23.39 1.86 13.08
CA MET A 96 -22.90 0.93 14.08
C MET A 96 -21.73 1.49 14.90
N LEU A 97 -21.03 2.50 14.40
CA LEU A 97 -19.94 3.18 15.12
C LEU A 97 -20.43 3.99 16.31
N ASP A 98 -21.72 4.36 16.35
CA ASP A 98 -22.29 5.14 17.47
C ASP A 98 -22.60 4.25 18.70
N TYR A 99 -22.53 2.93 18.57
CA TYR A 99 -22.72 2.03 19.71
C TYR A 99 -21.45 1.91 20.55
N THR A 100 -21.66 1.98 21.87
CA THR A 100 -20.58 1.87 22.86
C THR A 100 -19.79 0.56 22.70
N GLY A 101 -18.47 0.69 22.67
CA GLY A 101 -17.55 -0.46 22.59
C GLY A 101 -17.24 -0.96 21.18
N VAL A 102 -17.96 -0.54 20.14
CA VAL A 102 -17.66 -0.93 18.75
C VAL A 102 -16.37 -0.26 18.26
N LYS A 103 -16.22 1.05 18.54
CA LYS A 103 -14.98 1.79 18.20
C LYS A 103 -13.75 1.20 18.87
N ASP A 104 -13.87 0.93 20.18
CA ASP A 104 -12.78 0.34 20.97
C ASP A 104 -12.41 -1.05 20.47
N TRP A 105 -13.42 -1.84 20.09
CA TRP A 105 -13.21 -3.17 19.54
C TRP A 105 -12.45 -3.11 18.20
N LEU A 106 -12.85 -2.22 17.28
CA LEU A 106 -12.17 -2.03 16.00
C LEU A 106 -10.72 -1.61 16.21
N GLU A 107 -10.46 -0.63 17.09
CA GLU A 107 -9.10 -0.16 17.38
C GLU A 107 -8.23 -1.27 18.01
N ASN A 108 -8.78 -2.06 18.92
CA ASN A 108 -8.06 -3.18 19.52
C ASN A 108 -7.82 -4.32 18.50
N ALA A 109 -8.76 -4.56 17.57
CA ALA A 109 -8.58 -5.51 16.49
C ALA A 109 -7.49 -5.02 15.49
N GLU A 110 -7.45 -3.72 15.19
CA GLU A 110 -6.38 -3.10 14.40
C GLU A 110 -5.01 -3.31 15.07
N LYS A 111 -4.90 -3.00 16.36
CA LYS A 111 -3.65 -3.20 17.12
C LYS A 111 -3.19 -4.66 17.07
N ALA A 112 -4.12 -5.61 17.26
CA ALA A 112 -3.81 -7.04 17.19
C ALA A 112 -3.31 -7.46 15.79
N LEU A 113 -3.88 -6.90 14.70
CA LEU A 113 -3.41 -7.13 13.33
C LEU A 113 -2.00 -6.57 13.11
N TYR A 114 -1.72 -5.35 13.56
CA TYR A 114 -0.38 -4.76 13.44
C TYR A 114 0.66 -5.55 14.23
N GLU A 115 0.33 -6.02 15.44
CA GLU A 115 1.21 -6.90 16.23
C GLU A 115 1.48 -8.20 15.48
N GLU A 116 0.47 -8.80 14.83
CA GLU A 116 0.64 -10.01 14.04
C GLU A 116 1.54 -9.77 12.82
N PHE A 117 1.35 -8.68 12.09
CA PHE A 117 2.20 -8.32 10.95
C PHE A 117 3.64 -8.04 11.35
N ASN A 118 3.86 -7.38 12.50
CA ASN A 118 5.20 -7.09 13.02
C ASN A 118 5.90 -8.34 13.57
N ARG A 119 5.13 -9.24 14.21
CA ARG A 119 5.69 -10.49 14.78
C ARG A 119 6.05 -11.49 13.69
N ASN A 120 5.31 -11.50 12.59
CA ASN A 120 5.53 -12.37 11.46
C ASN A 120 6.34 -11.66 10.36
N ASN A 121 6.46 -12.30 9.22
CA ASN A 121 7.36 -11.88 8.15
C ASN A 121 6.68 -11.08 7.01
N LEU A 122 5.52 -10.43 7.23
CA LEU A 122 4.83 -9.67 6.18
C LEU A 122 5.74 -8.61 5.56
N TYR A 123 6.35 -7.78 6.38
CA TYR A 123 7.19 -6.67 5.91
C TYR A 123 8.51 -7.12 5.26
N THR A 124 8.93 -8.35 5.51
CA THR A 124 10.08 -8.97 4.83
C THR A 124 9.69 -9.48 3.44
N GLU A 125 8.48 -9.98 3.29
CA GLU A 125 7.97 -10.55 2.03
C GLU A 125 7.37 -9.50 1.07
N ALA A 126 6.82 -8.42 1.61
CA ALA A 126 6.14 -7.39 0.83
C ALA A 126 7.01 -6.74 -0.27
N PRO A 127 8.31 -6.45 -0.08
CA PRO A 127 9.16 -5.93 -1.16
C PRO A 127 9.25 -6.91 -2.34
N ALA A 128 9.39 -8.21 -2.09
CA ALA A 128 9.44 -9.22 -3.13
C ALA A 128 8.09 -9.37 -3.85
N PHE A 129 6.99 -9.28 -3.12
CA PHE A 129 5.62 -9.29 -3.66
C PHE A 129 5.38 -8.11 -4.62
N ILE A 130 5.72 -6.89 -4.22
CA ILE A 130 5.62 -5.68 -5.04
C ILE A 130 6.58 -5.77 -6.23
N SER A 131 7.81 -6.24 -6.02
CA SER A 131 8.84 -6.39 -7.05
C SER A 131 8.39 -7.36 -8.15
N ASN A 132 7.79 -8.50 -7.79
CA ASN A 132 7.26 -9.44 -8.78
C ASN A 132 6.13 -8.81 -9.61
N ALA A 133 5.22 -8.07 -8.99
CA ALA A 133 4.16 -7.36 -9.70
C ALA A 133 4.73 -6.29 -10.66
N ALA A 134 5.73 -5.52 -10.24
CA ALA A 134 6.38 -4.50 -11.07
C ALA A 134 7.20 -5.10 -12.22
N GLN A 135 7.73 -6.31 -12.07
CA GLN A 135 8.50 -6.99 -13.10
C GLN A 135 7.61 -7.76 -14.08
N PHE A 136 6.69 -8.57 -13.57
CA PHE A 136 5.97 -9.58 -14.34
C PHE A 136 4.48 -9.27 -14.52
N GLY A 137 3.99 -8.18 -13.92
CA GLY A 137 2.58 -7.79 -13.95
C GLY A 137 1.73 -8.47 -12.88
N HIS A 138 2.28 -9.42 -12.15
CA HIS A 138 1.63 -10.11 -11.04
C HIS A 138 2.62 -10.45 -9.93
N GLY A 139 2.22 -10.23 -8.69
CA GLY A 139 2.87 -10.71 -7.48
C GLY A 139 1.90 -11.64 -6.74
N VAL A 140 2.38 -12.73 -6.18
CA VAL A 140 1.54 -13.69 -5.46
C VAL A 140 2.12 -13.96 -4.08
N MET A 141 1.28 -13.86 -3.07
CA MET A 141 1.63 -14.13 -1.68
C MET A 141 0.70 -15.21 -1.11
N LEU A 142 1.27 -16.27 -0.60
CA LEU A 142 0.58 -17.29 0.17
C LEU A 142 0.51 -16.85 1.64
N ILE A 143 -0.69 -16.86 2.21
CA ILE A 143 -0.93 -16.63 3.62
C ILE A 143 -1.33 -17.98 4.23
N ASP A 144 -0.40 -18.61 4.93
CA ASP A 144 -0.55 -19.95 5.45
C ASP A 144 -0.65 -19.98 6.97
N GLU A 145 -1.45 -20.90 7.48
CA GLU A 145 -1.65 -21.12 8.89
C GLU A 145 -0.78 -22.27 9.37
N LYS A 146 0.17 -21.99 10.28
CA LYS A 146 0.98 -23.04 10.88
C LYS A 146 0.27 -23.72 12.03
N LYS A 147 0.60 -25.00 12.27
CA LYS A 147 0.06 -25.81 13.38
C LYS A 147 0.28 -25.18 14.78
N GLU A 148 1.22 -24.25 14.93
CA GLU A 148 1.53 -23.51 16.16
C GLU A 148 0.79 -22.17 16.26
N ALA A 149 -0.31 -22.00 15.57
CA ALA A 149 -1.13 -20.78 15.50
C ALA A 149 -0.40 -19.54 14.96
N ALA A 150 0.76 -19.70 14.34
CA ALA A 150 1.49 -18.60 13.70
C ALA A 150 1.06 -18.46 12.22
N ILE A 151 0.77 -17.25 11.80
CA ILE A 151 0.50 -16.94 10.39
C ILE A 151 1.84 -16.72 9.69
N ARG A 152 2.01 -17.31 8.51
CA ARG A 152 3.19 -17.13 7.69
C ARG A 152 2.83 -16.54 6.34
N PHE A 153 3.53 -15.49 5.97
CA PHE A 153 3.48 -14.89 4.66
C PHE A 153 4.62 -15.46 3.81
N MET A 154 4.34 -15.80 2.57
CA MET A 154 5.36 -16.29 1.64
C MET A 154 5.08 -15.75 0.24
N THR A 155 5.97 -14.90 -0.24
CA THR A 155 5.94 -14.46 -1.64
C THR A 155 6.37 -15.60 -2.53
N VAL A 156 5.50 -15.99 -3.44
CA VAL A 156 5.76 -17.07 -4.38
C VAL A 156 6.56 -16.54 -5.56
N SER A 157 7.54 -17.32 -5.99
CA SER A 157 8.34 -16.99 -7.17
C SER A 157 7.45 -16.97 -8.42
N ALA A 158 7.53 -15.91 -9.23
CA ALA A 158 6.66 -15.74 -10.38
C ALA A 158 6.69 -16.91 -11.39
N PRO A 159 7.84 -17.58 -11.68
CA PRO A 159 7.86 -18.79 -12.51
C PRO A 159 7.05 -19.97 -11.98
N GLU A 160 6.86 -20.04 -10.66
CA GLU A 160 6.11 -21.14 -10.03
C GLU A 160 4.59 -20.98 -10.12
N VAL A 161 4.09 -19.79 -10.50
CA VAL A 161 2.68 -19.40 -10.39
C VAL A 161 1.92 -19.53 -11.69
N TYR A 162 0.73 -20.12 -11.61
CA TYR A 162 -0.26 -20.21 -12.68
C TYR A 162 -1.61 -19.76 -12.11
N ILE A 163 -2.25 -18.80 -12.75
CA ILE A 163 -3.49 -18.18 -12.26
C ILE A 163 -4.61 -18.24 -13.29
N ALA A 164 -5.84 -18.37 -12.79
CA ALA A 164 -7.04 -18.19 -13.59
C ALA A 164 -8.03 -17.26 -12.90
N THR A 165 -8.99 -16.77 -13.68
CA THR A 165 -10.05 -15.89 -13.24
C THR A 165 -11.40 -16.53 -13.44
N ASN A 166 -12.37 -16.18 -12.59
CA ASN A 166 -13.77 -16.50 -12.75
C ASN A 166 -14.42 -15.67 -13.88
N GLU A 167 -15.73 -15.82 -14.06
CA GLU A 167 -16.54 -15.09 -15.05
C GLU A 167 -16.56 -13.56 -14.84
N TYR A 168 -16.34 -13.11 -13.61
CA TYR A 168 -16.27 -11.69 -13.25
C TYR A 168 -14.85 -11.11 -13.40
N GLY A 169 -13.87 -11.95 -13.74
CA GLY A 169 -12.47 -11.56 -13.86
C GLY A 169 -11.73 -11.46 -12.53
N ASP A 170 -12.29 -11.97 -11.44
CA ASP A 170 -11.57 -12.11 -10.17
C ASP A 170 -10.76 -13.40 -10.15
N ILE A 171 -9.57 -13.35 -9.57
CA ILE A 171 -8.70 -14.51 -9.47
C ILE A 171 -9.27 -15.43 -8.39
N ASP A 172 -9.61 -16.65 -8.78
CA ASP A 172 -10.16 -17.68 -7.91
C ASP A 172 -9.37 -18.98 -7.92
N THR A 173 -8.49 -19.16 -8.90
CA THR A 173 -7.71 -20.37 -9.07
C THR A 173 -6.23 -20.04 -9.13
N VAL A 174 -5.44 -20.67 -8.28
CA VAL A 174 -3.99 -20.53 -8.22
C VAL A 174 -3.34 -21.90 -8.16
N CYS A 175 -2.46 -22.19 -9.12
CA CYS A 175 -1.60 -23.35 -9.11
C CYS A 175 -0.16 -22.92 -8.91
N ARG A 176 0.54 -23.54 -7.95
CA ARG A 176 1.97 -23.37 -7.72
C ARG A 176 2.71 -24.63 -8.09
N TYR A 177 3.61 -24.53 -9.07
CA TYR A 177 4.45 -25.64 -9.51
C TYR A 177 5.90 -25.38 -9.14
N PHE A 178 6.44 -26.17 -8.21
CA PHE A 178 7.73 -25.90 -7.58
C PHE A 178 8.46 -27.20 -7.24
N SER A 179 9.77 -27.09 -6.96
CA SER A 179 10.57 -28.24 -6.55
C SER A 179 10.66 -28.35 -5.04
N MET A 180 10.58 -29.57 -4.54
CA MET A 180 10.86 -29.91 -3.13
C MET A 180 11.82 -31.09 -3.06
N THR A 181 12.73 -31.08 -2.07
CA THR A 181 13.56 -32.27 -1.80
C THR A 181 12.71 -33.39 -1.19
N VAL A 182 13.04 -34.62 -1.53
CA VAL A 182 12.38 -35.83 -1.00
C VAL A 182 12.30 -35.80 0.53
N LYS A 183 13.37 -35.36 1.20
CA LYS A 183 13.39 -35.20 2.66
C LYS A 183 12.29 -34.28 3.16
N ASN A 184 12.09 -33.14 2.50
CA ASN A 184 11.08 -32.15 2.90
C ASN A 184 9.65 -32.62 2.57
N ILE A 185 9.49 -33.37 1.47
CA ILE A 185 8.20 -33.97 1.08
C ILE A 185 7.76 -34.95 2.17
N VAL A 186 8.61 -35.88 2.55
CA VAL A 186 8.30 -36.88 3.59
C VAL A 186 8.08 -36.22 4.96
N ALA A 187 8.86 -35.18 5.29
CA ALA A 187 8.68 -34.46 6.54
C ALA A 187 7.34 -33.72 6.64
N ARG A 188 6.80 -33.26 5.49
CA ARG A 188 5.54 -32.52 5.42
C ARG A 188 4.31 -33.45 5.33
N PHE A 189 4.36 -34.41 4.42
CA PHE A 189 3.19 -35.21 4.04
C PHE A 189 3.15 -36.60 4.70
N GLY A 190 4.25 -37.05 5.32
CA GLY A 190 4.39 -38.40 5.84
C GLY A 190 4.84 -39.42 4.80
N LEU A 191 5.42 -40.53 5.24
CA LEU A 191 5.90 -41.60 4.36
C LEU A 191 4.78 -42.43 3.75
N GLU A 192 3.62 -42.47 4.40
CA GLU A 192 2.40 -43.19 3.97
C GLU A 192 1.71 -42.55 2.77
N ASN A 193 1.79 -41.22 2.63
CA ASN A 193 1.05 -40.47 1.62
C ASN A 193 1.87 -40.16 0.37
N VAL A 194 3.10 -40.63 0.29
CA VAL A 194 3.99 -40.38 -0.85
C VAL A 194 4.04 -41.54 -1.83
N SER A 195 4.36 -41.24 -3.10
CA SER A 195 4.53 -42.24 -4.15
C SER A 195 5.63 -43.26 -3.83
N ASP A 196 5.54 -44.43 -4.44
CA ASP A 196 6.58 -45.48 -4.30
C ASP A 196 7.96 -45.02 -4.75
N THR A 197 8.01 -44.11 -5.71
CA THR A 197 9.26 -43.50 -6.19
C THR A 197 9.91 -42.68 -5.08
N ILE A 198 9.13 -41.81 -4.40
CA ILE A 198 9.62 -40.99 -3.28
C ILE A 198 10.05 -41.86 -2.10
N ARG A 199 9.33 -42.95 -1.81
CA ARG A 199 9.71 -43.90 -0.74
C ARG A 199 11.06 -44.51 -0.97
N LYS A 200 11.32 -45.00 -2.21
CA LYS A 200 12.62 -45.56 -2.61
C LYS A 200 13.75 -44.54 -2.53
N ASP A 201 13.52 -43.32 -3.06
CA ASP A 201 14.49 -42.23 -2.99
C ASP A 201 14.76 -41.79 -1.52
N TYR A 202 13.78 -41.91 -0.63
CA TYR A 202 13.96 -41.58 0.80
C TYR A 202 14.82 -42.58 1.58
N GLU A 203 14.89 -43.84 1.15
CA GLU A 203 15.76 -44.85 1.76
C GLU A 203 17.24 -44.60 1.47
N ASP A 204 17.54 -43.98 0.31
CA ASP A 204 18.91 -43.63 -0.07
C ASP A 204 19.33 -42.24 0.45
N ALA A 205 20.56 -42.13 0.94
CA ALA A 205 21.08 -40.86 1.48
C ALA A 205 21.20 -39.76 0.41
N GLN A 206 21.55 -40.11 -0.84
CA GLN A 206 21.59 -39.18 -1.97
C GLN A 206 20.19 -38.90 -2.50
N GLY A 207 19.32 -39.91 -2.52
CA GLY A 207 17.93 -39.79 -2.93
C GLY A 207 17.14 -38.78 -2.09
N LYS A 208 17.46 -38.65 -0.79
CA LYS A 208 16.84 -37.62 0.09
C LYS A 208 17.04 -36.18 -0.37
N GLN A 209 18.10 -35.88 -1.10
CA GLN A 209 18.41 -34.55 -1.63
C GLN A 209 17.85 -34.32 -3.04
N LYS A 210 17.31 -35.36 -3.67
CA LYS A 210 16.70 -35.25 -4.99
C LYS A 210 15.49 -34.32 -4.93
N GLU A 211 15.40 -33.45 -5.92
CA GLU A 211 14.26 -32.53 -6.06
C GLU A 211 13.17 -33.14 -6.94
N ILE A 212 11.95 -33.10 -6.48
CA ILE A 212 10.75 -33.57 -7.16
C ILE A 212 9.82 -32.40 -7.40
N LYS A 213 9.15 -32.39 -8.54
CA LYS A 213 8.18 -31.36 -8.93
C LYS A 213 6.82 -31.61 -8.28
N ILE A 214 6.41 -30.68 -7.46
CA ILE A 214 5.14 -30.71 -6.75
C ILE A 214 4.22 -29.60 -7.30
N LEU A 215 2.98 -29.97 -7.55
CA LEU A 215 1.93 -29.03 -7.89
C LEU A 215 1.03 -28.81 -6.67
N HIS A 216 0.91 -27.58 -6.20
CA HIS A 216 -0.11 -27.15 -5.26
C HIS A 216 -1.21 -26.44 -6.03
N ALA A 217 -2.38 -27.07 -6.17
CA ALA A 217 -3.53 -26.54 -6.88
C ALA A 217 -4.61 -26.11 -5.89
N VAL A 218 -5.06 -24.86 -5.98
CA VAL A 218 -6.14 -24.28 -5.19
C VAL A 218 -7.18 -23.68 -6.13
N PHE A 219 -8.42 -24.13 -6.01
CA PHE A 219 -9.53 -23.71 -6.85
C PHE A 219 -10.88 -23.84 -6.10
N PRO A 220 -11.94 -23.12 -6.52
CA PRO A 220 -13.26 -23.23 -5.90
C PRO A 220 -13.82 -24.65 -6.02
N ARG A 221 -14.44 -25.15 -4.95
CA ARG A 221 -15.19 -26.41 -4.98
C ARG A 221 -16.59 -26.18 -5.56
N GLU A 222 -16.99 -26.99 -6.50
CA GLU A 222 -18.35 -26.97 -7.05
C GLU A 222 -19.39 -27.44 -6.02
N ASN A 223 -19.03 -28.48 -5.26
CA ASN A 223 -19.91 -29.11 -4.28
C ASN A 223 -19.22 -29.19 -2.91
N TYR A 224 -19.70 -28.44 -1.93
CA TYR A 224 -19.27 -28.51 -0.55
C TYR A 224 -20.45 -28.28 0.41
N ASP A 225 -20.37 -28.88 1.60
CA ASP A 225 -21.39 -28.74 2.64
C ASP A 225 -20.85 -27.78 3.73
N SER A 226 -21.33 -26.55 3.72
CA SER A 226 -20.91 -25.52 4.68
C SER A 226 -21.22 -25.84 6.15
N ASN A 227 -22.07 -26.85 6.42
CA ASN A 227 -22.38 -27.27 7.79
C ASN A 227 -21.36 -28.27 8.35
N LYS A 228 -20.45 -28.77 7.51
CA LYS A 228 -19.40 -29.68 7.93
C LYS A 228 -18.11 -28.90 8.14
N LEU A 229 -17.40 -29.19 9.22
CA LEU A 229 -16.17 -28.51 9.62
C LEU A 229 -14.90 -29.24 9.16
N ASP A 230 -15.01 -30.22 8.27
CA ASP A 230 -13.87 -30.95 7.74
C ASP A 230 -13.25 -30.22 6.53
N ASP A 231 -11.97 -30.39 6.35
CA ASP A 231 -11.18 -29.72 5.30
C ASP A 231 -11.69 -30.00 3.88
N LYS A 232 -12.36 -31.15 3.70
CA LYS A 232 -12.94 -31.57 2.41
C LYS A 232 -14.27 -30.88 2.07
N ASN A 233 -14.86 -30.14 3.00
CA ASN A 233 -16.09 -29.39 2.80
C ASN A 233 -15.89 -27.87 2.92
N MET A 234 -14.66 -27.39 2.74
CA MET A 234 -14.35 -25.96 2.63
C MET A 234 -14.56 -25.44 1.20
N ALA A 235 -14.82 -24.14 1.06
CA ALA A 235 -15.16 -23.48 -0.22
C ALA A 235 -14.08 -23.63 -1.30
N TYR A 236 -12.81 -23.66 -0.91
CA TYR A 236 -11.69 -23.87 -1.81
C TYR A 236 -11.06 -25.24 -1.58
N ALA A 237 -10.89 -25.99 -2.67
CA ALA A 237 -10.12 -27.22 -2.67
C ALA A 237 -8.63 -26.92 -2.69
N SER A 238 -7.85 -27.72 -2.00
CA SER A 238 -6.40 -27.67 -1.99
C SER A 238 -5.82 -29.05 -2.19
N PHE A 239 -5.03 -29.22 -3.24
CA PHE A 239 -4.37 -30.49 -3.56
C PHE A 239 -2.88 -30.29 -3.71
N TYR A 240 -2.10 -31.12 -3.03
CA TYR A 240 -0.68 -31.29 -3.32
C TYR A 240 -0.48 -32.57 -4.13
N VAL A 241 0.11 -32.43 -5.30
CA VAL A 241 0.25 -33.53 -6.27
C VAL A 241 1.73 -33.71 -6.63
N ASP A 242 2.20 -34.93 -6.53
CA ASP A 242 3.47 -35.37 -7.14
C ASP A 242 3.24 -35.56 -8.63
N MET A 243 3.81 -34.66 -9.45
CA MET A 243 3.61 -34.65 -10.91
C MET A 243 4.40 -35.75 -11.62
N ASP A 244 5.50 -36.21 -11.02
CA ASP A 244 6.37 -37.27 -11.58
C ASP A 244 5.89 -38.66 -11.17
N GLY A 245 5.38 -38.77 -9.93
CA GLY A 245 4.90 -40.05 -9.37
C GLY A 245 3.41 -40.30 -9.53
N ASP A 246 2.65 -39.37 -10.15
CA ASP A 246 1.21 -39.46 -10.38
C ASP A 246 0.39 -39.76 -9.13
N ALA A 247 0.71 -39.08 -8.02
CA ALA A 247 0.07 -39.32 -6.73
C ALA A 247 -0.39 -38.01 -6.08
N ILE A 248 -1.57 -38.07 -5.43
CA ILE A 248 -2.04 -36.99 -4.56
C ILE A 248 -1.36 -37.18 -3.19
N LEU A 249 -0.57 -36.19 -2.76
CA LEU A 249 0.15 -36.21 -1.49
C LEU A 249 -0.75 -35.73 -0.33
N GLU A 250 -1.61 -34.76 -0.60
CA GLU A 250 -2.53 -34.19 0.39
C GLU A 250 -3.77 -33.61 -0.31
N GLU A 251 -4.95 -33.93 0.20
CA GLU A 251 -6.21 -33.27 -0.10
C GLU A 251 -6.64 -32.49 1.14
N SER A 252 -6.81 -31.19 1.01
CA SER A 252 -7.21 -30.28 2.08
C SER A 252 -8.18 -29.22 1.53
N GLY A 253 -8.49 -28.19 2.30
CA GLY A 253 -9.33 -27.08 1.88
C GLY A 253 -9.01 -25.79 2.60
N TYR A 254 -9.60 -24.73 2.07
CA TYR A 254 -9.54 -23.40 2.67
C TYR A 254 -10.94 -22.77 2.66
N HIS A 255 -11.28 -22.03 3.71
CA HIS A 255 -12.52 -21.25 3.74
C HIS A 255 -12.51 -20.12 2.72
N GLU A 256 -11.33 -19.56 2.43
CA GLU A 256 -11.08 -18.49 1.50
C GLU A 256 -9.79 -18.76 0.73
N LEU A 257 -9.60 -18.14 -0.44
CA LEU A 257 -8.38 -18.30 -1.23
C LEU A 257 -7.13 -17.96 -0.38
N PRO A 258 -6.18 -18.89 -0.19
CA PRO A 258 -4.98 -18.66 0.62
C PRO A 258 -3.95 -17.78 -0.06
N TYR A 259 -4.13 -17.47 -1.33
CA TYR A 259 -3.27 -16.65 -2.14
C TYR A 259 -3.86 -15.27 -2.35
N SER A 260 -3.11 -14.23 -2.03
CA SER A 260 -3.39 -12.89 -2.50
C SER A 260 -2.59 -12.62 -3.76
N VAL A 261 -3.25 -12.06 -4.77
CA VAL A 261 -2.64 -11.79 -6.08
C VAL A 261 -2.70 -10.31 -6.40
N PHE A 262 -1.54 -9.67 -6.42
CA PHE A 262 -1.39 -8.28 -6.85
C PHE A 262 -1.20 -8.21 -8.36
N ILE A 263 -2.18 -7.73 -9.10
CA ILE A 263 -2.08 -7.43 -10.53
C ILE A 263 -1.70 -5.95 -10.67
N TRP A 264 -0.56 -5.67 -11.30
CA TRP A 264 -0.08 -4.31 -11.45
C TRP A 264 -1.01 -3.45 -12.31
N GLU A 265 -1.31 -3.91 -13.50
CA GLU A 265 -2.26 -3.28 -14.43
C GLU A 265 -3.05 -4.36 -15.16
N ARG A 266 -4.37 -4.31 -15.10
CA ARG A 266 -5.22 -5.36 -15.68
C ARG A 266 -5.23 -5.30 -17.21
N ILE A 267 -5.10 -6.45 -17.83
CA ILE A 267 -5.34 -6.68 -19.27
C ILE A 267 -6.67 -7.42 -19.40
N THR A 268 -7.61 -6.87 -20.17
CA THR A 268 -8.99 -7.36 -20.24
C THR A 268 -9.12 -8.84 -20.64
N ALA A 269 -8.20 -9.35 -21.43
CA ALA A 269 -8.27 -10.73 -21.97
C ALA A 269 -7.33 -11.71 -21.26
N SER A 270 -6.68 -11.31 -20.14
CA SER A 270 -5.67 -12.14 -19.47
C SER A 270 -5.84 -12.10 -17.96
N ALA A 271 -5.59 -13.24 -17.31
CA ALA A 271 -5.43 -13.30 -15.86
C ALA A 271 -4.14 -12.59 -15.39
N TYR A 272 -3.16 -12.47 -16.29
CA TYR A 272 -1.88 -11.80 -16.02
C TYR A 272 -1.94 -10.34 -16.41
N GLY A 273 -1.35 -9.48 -15.58
CA GLY A 273 -1.29 -8.04 -15.80
C GLY A 273 -0.14 -7.58 -16.69
N ASP A 274 -0.17 -6.31 -17.06
CA ASP A 274 0.98 -5.60 -17.62
C ASP A 274 1.83 -4.98 -16.50
N SER A 275 3.08 -4.62 -16.83
CA SER A 275 4.03 -4.11 -15.85
C SER A 275 4.91 -2.99 -16.42
N PRO A 276 5.43 -2.09 -15.57
CA PRO A 276 6.38 -1.07 -16.01
C PRO A 276 7.64 -1.69 -16.63
N ALA A 277 8.09 -2.83 -16.13
CA ALA A 277 9.24 -3.52 -16.67
C ALA A 277 8.98 -4.06 -18.09
N ARG A 278 7.80 -4.66 -18.35
CA ARG A 278 7.41 -5.07 -19.70
C ARG A 278 7.35 -3.90 -20.66
N LYS A 279 6.72 -2.80 -20.26
CA LYS A 279 6.65 -1.56 -21.05
C LYS A 279 8.04 -0.97 -21.34
N ALA A 280 9.01 -1.21 -20.46
CA ALA A 280 10.38 -0.73 -20.61
C ALA A 280 11.31 -1.65 -21.43
N ILE A 281 10.89 -2.87 -21.81
CA ILE A 281 11.74 -3.84 -22.55
C ILE A 281 12.41 -3.21 -23.77
N PRO A 282 11.72 -2.49 -24.69
CA PRO A 282 12.36 -1.90 -25.86
C PRO A 282 13.49 -0.93 -25.50
N ASP A 283 13.24 -0.06 -24.50
CA ASP A 283 14.23 0.91 -24.05
C ASP A 283 15.38 0.25 -23.29
N MET A 284 15.11 -0.80 -22.50
CA MET A 284 16.17 -1.59 -21.82
C MET A 284 17.08 -2.30 -22.81
N ARG A 285 16.51 -2.88 -23.89
CA ARG A 285 17.29 -3.48 -24.97
C ARG A 285 18.16 -2.44 -25.67
N LEU A 286 17.58 -1.26 -25.95
CA LEU A 286 18.29 -0.15 -26.59
C LEU A 286 19.41 0.37 -25.67
N LEU A 287 19.15 0.57 -24.38
CA LEU A 287 20.13 0.99 -23.38
C LEU A 287 21.30 -0.01 -23.32
N ASN A 288 21.03 -1.30 -23.27
CA ASN A 288 22.05 -2.33 -23.19
C ASN A 288 22.99 -2.31 -24.41
N LYS A 289 22.42 -2.10 -25.62
CA LYS A 289 23.20 -1.95 -26.86
C LYS A 289 23.99 -0.65 -26.90
N ALA A 290 23.41 0.45 -26.43
CA ALA A 290 24.11 1.74 -26.38
C ALA A 290 25.29 1.70 -25.41
N GLU A 291 25.13 1.06 -24.25
CA GLU A 291 26.22 0.88 -23.29
C GLU A 291 27.31 -0.08 -23.84
N GLU A 292 26.94 -1.14 -24.53
CA GLU A 292 27.91 -2.00 -25.24
C GLU A 292 28.72 -1.21 -26.26
N ALA A 293 28.05 -0.39 -27.09
CA ALA A 293 28.70 0.45 -28.09
C ALA A 293 29.64 1.50 -27.42
N ARG A 294 29.16 2.12 -26.32
CA ARG A 294 29.96 3.07 -25.53
C ARG A 294 31.23 2.41 -24.98
N LEU A 295 31.12 1.20 -24.44
CA LEU A 295 32.25 0.45 -23.91
C LEU A 295 33.27 0.12 -25.02
N LYS A 296 32.77 -0.34 -26.18
CA LYS A 296 33.62 -0.63 -27.35
C LYS A 296 34.33 0.63 -27.85
N LEU A 297 33.63 1.75 -27.93
CA LEU A 297 34.24 3.03 -28.31
C LEU A 297 35.32 3.47 -27.31
N ALA A 298 35.05 3.31 -26.01
CA ALA A 298 36.04 3.62 -24.98
C ALA A 298 37.28 2.74 -25.08
N GLN A 299 37.12 1.44 -25.36
CA GLN A 299 38.24 0.51 -25.59
C GLN A 299 39.05 0.91 -26.84
N LEU A 300 38.36 1.19 -27.96
CA LEU A 300 39.00 1.63 -29.19
C LEU A 300 39.70 2.98 -29.09
N ALA A 301 39.18 3.86 -28.19
CA ALA A 301 39.87 5.14 -27.93
C ALA A 301 41.10 4.97 -27.03
N ALA A 302 41.05 4.04 -26.06
CA ALA A 302 42.19 3.73 -25.19
C ALA A 302 43.28 2.93 -25.92
N GLU A 303 42.87 1.99 -26.77
CA GLU A 303 43.76 1.11 -27.55
C GLU A 303 43.35 1.17 -29.04
N PRO A 304 43.65 2.23 -29.77
CA PRO A 304 43.22 2.39 -31.14
C PRO A 304 43.95 1.36 -32.03
N PRO A 305 43.25 0.73 -33.01
CA PRO A 305 43.91 -0.09 -34.02
C PRO A 305 44.91 0.80 -34.79
N MET A 306 46.08 0.23 -35.04
CA MET A 306 47.18 0.91 -35.68
C MET A 306 47.32 0.49 -37.13
N ASN A 307 47.56 1.45 -38.01
CA ASN A 307 48.08 1.18 -39.34
C ASN A 307 49.58 1.01 -39.23
N VAL A 308 50.07 -0.16 -39.55
CA VAL A 308 51.49 -0.52 -39.48
C VAL A 308 51.98 -0.81 -40.88
N PRO A 309 53.06 -0.18 -41.34
CA PRO A 309 53.68 -0.52 -42.63
C PRO A 309 54.09 -1.98 -42.70
N ASP A 310 54.00 -2.61 -43.88
CA ASP A 310 54.33 -4.03 -44.04
C ASP A 310 55.81 -4.34 -43.75
N SER A 311 56.70 -3.33 -43.92
CA SER A 311 58.10 -3.40 -43.54
C SER A 311 58.33 -3.63 -42.04
N MET A 312 57.37 -3.24 -41.18
CA MET A 312 57.45 -3.33 -39.72
C MET A 312 56.75 -4.56 -39.17
N ARG A 313 56.26 -5.45 -40.00
CA ARG A 313 55.52 -6.64 -39.60
C ARG A 313 56.33 -7.58 -38.69
N GLY A 314 55.89 -7.76 -37.46
CA GLY A 314 56.56 -8.61 -36.46
C GLY A 314 57.68 -7.95 -35.67
N VAL A 315 57.91 -6.64 -35.87
CA VAL A 315 58.89 -5.84 -35.12
C VAL A 315 58.22 -4.75 -34.30
N GLU A 316 56.92 -4.53 -34.51
CA GLU A 316 56.10 -3.51 -33.84
C GLU A 316 56.07 -3.73 -32.34
N SER A 317 56.25 -2.64 -31.57
CA SER A 317 56.14 -2.62 -30.12
C SER A 317 55.09 -1.55 -29.72
N VAL A 318 53.93 -2.01 -29.26
CA VAL A 318 52.84 -1.17 -28.78
C VAL A 318 52.73 -1.29 -27.25
N VAL A 319 53.76 -0.79 -26.56
CA VAL A 319 53.78 -0.76 -25.08
C VAL A 319 53.87 0.68 -24.57
N PRO A 320 53.33 1.01 -23.40
CA PRO A 320 53.50 2.32 -22.82
C PRO A 320 55.00 2.72 -22.71
N ALA A 321 55.35 3.92 -23.18
CA ALA A 321 56.74 4.43 -23.25
C ALA A 321 57.69 3.58 -24.13
N GLY A 322 57.19 2.74 -25.04
CA GLY A 322 57.99 2.01 -26.01
C GLY A 322 58.51 2.91 -27.12
N PHE A 323 59.73 2.59 -27.63
CA PHE A 323 60.32 3.29 -28.76
C PHE A 323 60.20 2.42 -30.01
N ASN A 324 59.60 2.99 -31.06
CA ASN A 324 59.59 2.38 -32.39
C ASN A 324 60.44 3.22 -33.32
N TYR A 325 61.45 2.60 -33.93
CA TYR A 325 62.39 3.26 -34.85
C TYR A 325 61.92 3.09 -36.30
N TYR A 326 61.97 4.14 -37.09
CA TYR A 326 61.56 4.14 -38.49
C TYR A 326 62.64 4.83 -39.36
N GLU A 327 62.79 4.41 -40.60
CA GLU A 327 63.76 5.00 -41.54
C GLU A 327 63.14 6.07 -42.44
N SER A 328 61.83 6.01 -42.74
CA SER A 328 61.11 6.91 -43.61
C SER A 328 59.86 7.48 -42.94
N PRO A 329 59.42 8.73 -43.18
CA PRO A 329 58.17 9.29 -42.71
C PRO A 329 56.94 8.46 -43.12
N ASP A 330 57.02 7.66 -44.18
CA ASP A 330 55.95 6.76 -44.64
C ASP A 330 55.87 5.46 -43.83
N GLU A 331 56.82 5.19 -42.98
CA GLU A 331 56.92 3.99 -42.11
C GLU A 331 56.38 4.24 -40.68
N ILE A 332 55.69 5.31 -40.47
CA ILE A 332 55.15 5.64 -39.14
C ILE A 332 53.88 4.83 -38.86
N MET A 333 53.82 4.21 -37.67
CA MET A 333 52.61 3.64 -37.15
C MET A 333 51.60 4.75 -36.81
N MET A 334 50.41 4.75 -37.42
CA MET A 334 49.39 5.76 -37.18
C MET A 334 48.13 5.10 -36.64
N PRO A 335 47.53 5.64 -35.56
CA PRO A 335 46.24 5.19 -35.07
C PRO A 335 45.16 5.46 -36.08
N ILE A 336 44.25 4.53 -36.30
CA ILE A 336 43.06 4.71 -37.11
C ILE A 336 42.13 5.67 -36.35
N ASN A 337 41.89 6.86 -36.92
CA ASN A 337 40.94 7.79 -36.36
C ASN A 337 39.51 7.29 -36.67
N ILE A 338 38.84 6.73 -35.70
CA ILE A 338 37.49 6.15 -35.84
C ILE A 338 36.42 7.25 -35.83
N GLY A 339 36.78 8.51 -35.56
CA GLY A 339 35.82 9.63 -35.54
C GLY A 339 34.74 9.48 -34.46
N ALA A 340 35.08 8.87 -33.36
CA ALA A 340 34.11 8.58 -32.28
C ALA A 340 33.55 9.86 -31.66
N ASN A 341 32.25 10.08 -31.79
CA ASN A 341 31.57 11.22 -31.18
C ASN A 341 30.98 10.84 -29.81
N PHE A 342 31.83 10.82 -28.77
CA PHE A 342 31.45 10.48 -27.40
C PHE A 342 30.28 11.32 -26.84
N PRO A 343 30.16 12.65 -27.05
CA PRO A 343 29.06 13.45 -26.55
C PRO A 343 27.69 12.95 -27.03
N ILE A 344 27.54 12.68 -28.33
CA ILE A 344 26.27 12.21 -28.90
C ILE A 344 25.88 10.86 -28.27
N THR A 345 26.82 9.97 -28.04
CA THR A 345 26.56 8.66 -27.42
C THR A 345 26.10 8.82 -25.97
N LEU A 346 26.70 9.75 -25.21
CA LEU A 346 26.32 10.05 -23.82
C LEU A 346 24.91 10.63 -23.74
N ASP A 347 24.56 11.57 -24.61
CA ASP A 347 23.25 12.18 -24.64
C ASP A 347 22.17 11.16 -25.01
N THR A 348 22.43 10.28 -25.98
CA THR A 348 21.53 9.17 -26.32
C THR A 348 21.30 8.24 -25.14
N VAL A 349 22.36 7.87 -24.39
CA VAL A 349 22.21 7.02 -23.20
C VAL A 349 21.34 7.71 -22.14
N ARG A 350 21.57 9.01 -21.88
CA ARG A 350 20.77 9.78 -20.92
C ARG A 350 19.30 9.87 -21.30
N ASP A 351 19.01 10.06 -22.59
CA ASP A 351 17.63 10.12 -23.09
C ASP A 351 16.92 8.78 -22.90
N ILE A 352 17.60 7.66 -23.18
CA ILE A 352 17.03 6.32 -22.97
C ILE A 352 16.84 6.07 -21.46
N GLU A 353 17.80 6.42 -20.63
CA GLU A 353 17.67 6.32 -19.17
C GLU A 353 16.50 7.14 -18.64
N ALA A 354 16.28 8.36 -19.15
CA ALA A 354 15.16 9.21 -18.76
C ALA A 354 13.80 8.54 -19.08
N ARG A 355 13.68 7.94 -20.27
CA ARG A 355 12.45 7.20 -20.66
C ARG A 355 12.21 5.97 -19.75
N ILE A 356 13.26 5.24 -19.38
CA ILE A 356 13.13 4.10 -18.46
C ILE A 356 12.73 4.61 -17.07
N LYS A 357 13.36 5.68 -16.55
CA LYS A 357 13.03 6.28 -15.26
C LYS A 357 11.56 6.71 -15.20
N ASP A 358 11.05 7.30 -16.28
CA ASP A 358 9.64 7.73 -16.36
C ASP A 358 8.70 6.53 -16.26
N LYS A 359 8.97 5.43 -16.98
CA LYS A 359 8.16 4.19 -16.91
C LYS A 359 8.15 3.55 -15.53
N PHE A 360 9.23 3.67 -14.76
CA PHE A 360 9.32 3.21 -13.38
C PHE A 360 8.88 4.27 -12.36
N ASN A 361 8.39 5.44 -12.79
CA ASN A 361 7.99 6.55 -11.91
C ASN A 361 9.05 6.94 -10.87
N VAL A 362 10.35 6.80 -11.20
CA VAL A 362 11.46 7.00 -10.27
C VAL A 362 11.48 8.41 -9.72
N ASP A 363 11.32 9.42 -10.60
CA ASP A 363 11.35 10.83 -10.19
C ASP A 363 10.20 11.17 -9.25
N PHE A 364 9.03 10.54 -9.42
CA PHE A 364 7.92 10.67 -8.49
C PHE A 364 8.27 10.08 -7.11
N MET A 365 8.83 8.87 -7.06
CA MET A 365 9.22 8.24 -5.80
C MET A 365 10.30 9.01 -5.07
N LEU A 366 11.28 9.55 -5.79
CA LEU A 366 12.33 10.40 -5.22
C LEU A 366 11.78 11.76 -4.73
N MET A 367 10.82 12.34 -5.44
CA MET A 367 10.19 13.59 -5.04
C MET A 367 9.37 13.45 -3.75
N LEU A 368 8.71 12.31 -3.56
CA LEU A 368 8.04 12.00 -2.30
C LEU A 368 9.04 11.95 -1.13
N GLN A 369 10.28 11.48 -1.37
CA GLN A 369 11.33 11.40 -0.35
C GLN A 369 12.04 12.74 -0.11
N ALA A 370 12.19 13.56 -1.16
CA ALA A 370 12.82 14.87 -1.03
C ALA A 370 11.82 15.84 -0.40
N GLN A 371 11.93 16.08 0.90
CA GLN A 371 11.35 17.28 1.50
C GLN A 371 11.93 18.48 0.75
N ALA A 372 11.08 19.14 -0.04
CA ALA A 372 11.48 20.16 -0.98
C ALA A 372 12.05 21.38 -0.25
N ALA A 373 13.36 21.47 -0.24
CA ALA A 373 14.10 22.60 0.35
C ALA A 373 13.84 23.96 -0.34
N GLN A 374 13.06 23.99 -1.43
CA GLN A 374 12.84 25.20 -2.25
C GLN A 374 11.39 25.47 -2.66
N LYS A 375 10.41 24.62 -2.27
CA LYS A 375 9.00 24.81 -2.62
C LYS A 375 8.17 25.07 -1.35
N THR A 376 7.08 25.82 -1.50
CA THR A 376 6.14 26.03 -0.39
C THR A 376 5.45 24.70 -0.04
N ALA A 377 5.07 24.53 1.22
CA ALA A 377 4.38 23.32 1.67
C ALA A 377 3.12 23.01 0.83
N THR A 378 2.40 24.05 0.39
CA THR A 378 1.20 23.93 -0.44
C THR A 378 1.51 23.41 -1.85
N GLU A 379 2.54 23.97 -2.52
CA GLU A 379 2.97 23.50 -3.85
C GLU A 379 3.44 22.06 -3.85
N VAL A 380 4.09 21.61 -2.76
CA VAL A 380 4.52 20.22 -2.60
C VAL A 380 3.31 19.30 -2.47
N VAL A 381 2.31 19.68 -1.67
CA VAL A 381 1.08 18.90 -1.46
C VAL A 381 0.26 18.81 -2.76
N GLU A 382 0.11 19.90 -3.51
CA GLU A 382 -0.60 19.92 -4.80
C GLU A 382 0.09 19.03 -5.83
N LEU A 383 1.41 19.15 -5.99
CA LEU A 383 2.18 18.34 -6.92
C LEU A 383 2.18 16.85 -6.55
N GLN A 384 2.23 16.54 -5.26
CA GLN A 384 2.09 15.16 -4.76
C GLN A 384 0.69 14.61 -5.07
N GLY A 385 -0.35 15.40 -4.87
CA GLY A 385 -1.74 15.02 -5.15
C GLY A 385 -1.98 14.75 -6.63
N GLU A 386 -1.53 15.63 -7.52
CA GLU A 386 -1.65 15.47 -8.98
C GLU A 386 -0.97 14.19 -9.47
N LYS A 387 0.28 13.96 -9.06
CA LYS A 387 1.02 12.75 -9.43
C LYS A 387 0.49 11.48 -8.77
N ALA A 388 0.00 11.56 -7.53
CA ALA A 388 -0.67 10.45 -6.88
C ALA A 388 -1.96 10.05 -7.61
N ALA A 389 -2.67 11.02 -8.23
CA ALA A 389 -3.83 10.76 -9.06
C ALA A 389 -3.48 9.92 -10.31
N MET A 390 -2.30 10.10 -10.91
CA MET A 390 -1.83 9.28 -12.04
C MET A 390 -1.60 7.81 -11.66
N LEU A 391 -1.29 7.53 -10.38
CA LEU A 391 -1.09 6.18 -9.85
C LEU A 391 -2.35 5.55 -9.28
N THR A 392 -3.52 6.18 -9.43
CA THR A 392 -4.79 5.72 -8.83
C THR A 392 -5.09 4.26 -9.19
N SER A 393 -4.96 3.88 -10.46
CA SER A 393 -5.21 2.50 -10.91
C SER A 393 -4.28 1.49 -10.21
N LEU A 394 -3.00 1.81 -10.09
CA LEU A 394 -2.03 0.98 -9.38
C LEU A 394 -2.37 0.83 -7.90
N ILE A 395 -2.70 1.97 -7.25
CA ILE A 395 -3.03 1.99 -5.82
C ILE A 395 -4.30 1.18 -5.54
N VAL A 396 -5.32 1.30 -6.38
CA VAL A 396 -6.56 0.52 -6.27
C VAL A 396 -6.28 -0.98 -6.38
N ASN A 397 -5.47 -1.39 -7.36
CA ASN A 397 -5.09 -2.79 -7.54
C ASN A 397 -4.24 -3.32 -6.37
N GLN A 398 -3.31 -2.51 -5.87
CA GLN A 398 -2.50 -2.86 -4.70
C GLN A 398 -3.37 -2.97 -3.43
N ASN A 399 -4.27 -2.02 -3.21
CA ASN A 399 -5.19 -2.04 -2.07
C ASN A 399 -6.12 -3.26 -2.12
N LYS A 400 -6.56 -3.69 -3.31
CA LYS A 400 -7.33 -4.94 -3.47
C LYS A 400 -6.53 -6.12 -2.93
N ALA A 401 -5.28 -6.29 -3.36
CA ALA A 401 -4.43 -7.38 -2.92
C ALA A 401 -4.10 -7.29 -1.41
N LEU A 402 -3.83 -6.09 -0.89
CA LEU A 402 -3.61 -5.88 0.54
C LEU A 402 -4.88 -6.17 1.36
N SER A 403 -6.06 -5.84 0.86
CA SER A 403 -7.34 -6.18 1.51
C SER A 403 -7.52 -7.68 1.64
N GLU A 404 -7.12 -8.46 0.64
CA GLU A 404 -7.15 -9.92 0.70
C GLU A 404 -6.20 -10.46 1.79
N ILE A 405 -4.99 -9.90 1.89
CA ILE A 405 -4.01 -10.26 2.94
C ILE A 405 -4.58 -9.95 4.33
N VAL A 406 -5.08 -8.72 4.53
CA VAL A 406 -5.62 -8.28 5.83
C VAL A 406 -6.86 -9.11 6.20
N ARG A 407 -7.80 -9.29 5.28
CA ARG A 407 -9.03 -10.06 5.51
C ARG A 407 -8.74 -11.49 5.90
N ARG A 408 -7.85 -12.16 5.16
CA ARG A 408 -7.47 -13.53 5.49
C ARG A 408 -6.76 -13.62 6.83
N THR A 409 -5.83 -12.71 7.12
CA THR A 409 -5.15 -12.65 8.43
C THR A 409 -6.16 -12.46 9.56
N PHE A 410 -7.10 -11.52 9.39
CA PHE A 410 -8.19 -11.29 10.34
C PHE A 410 -9.03 -12.55 10.57
N ASN A 411 -9.45 -13.21 9.49
CA ASN A 411 -10.29 -14.41 9.57
C ASN A 411 -9.56 -15.58 10.27
N ILE A 412 -8.27 -15.77 10.02
CA ILE A 412 -7.45 -16.77 10.72
C ILE A 412 -7.38 -16.43 12.21
N MET A 413 -7.06 -15.19 12.57
CA MET A 413 -6.99 -14.75 13.98
C MET A 413 -8.34 -14.86 14.67
N TYR A 414 -9.44 -14.56 13.97
CA TYR A 414 -10.80 -14.70 14.49
C TYR A 414 -11.12 -16.16 14.81
N ARG A 415 -10.87 -17.09 13.89
CA ARG A 415 -11.09 -18.54 14.09
C ARG A 415 -10.21 -19.10 15.21
N GLN A 416 -9.03 -18.56 15.42
CA GLN A 416 -8.11 -18.94 16.51
C GLN A 416 -8.45 -18.28 17.85
N GLY A 417 -9.46 -17.40 17.93
CA GLY A 417 -9.82 -16.67 19.16
C GLY A 417 -8.74 -15.69 19.63
N ARG A 418 -7.93 -15.16 18.70
CA ARG A 418 -6.82 -14.24 19.02
C ARG A 418 -7.20 -12.76 18.88
N LEU A 419 -8.41 -12.48 18.42
CA LEU A 419 -8.98 -11.13 18.40
C LEU A 419 -9.76 -10.86 19.69
N PRO A 420 -9.96 -9.58 20.06
CA PRO A 420 -10.83 -9.21 21.16
C PRO A 420 -12.24 -9.79 21.00
N GLU A 421 -12.94 -10.02 22.09
CA GLU A 421 -14.30 -10.53 22.06
C GLU A 421 -15.22 -9.57 21.31
N THR A 422 -15.92 -10.10 20.29
CA THR A 422 -16.77 -9.31 19.40
C THR A 422 -18.01 -8.81 20.16
N PRO A 423 -18.32 -7.50 20.13
CA PRO A 423 -19.53 -6.96 20.71
C PRO A 423 -20.79 -7.67 20.20
N ALA A 424 -21.71 -8.03 21.11
CA ALA A 424 -22.91 -8.80 20.77
C ALA A 424 -23.77 -8.16 19.67
N ILE A 425 -23.72 -6.84 19.53
CA ILE A 425 -24.45 -6.11 18.50
C ILE A 425 -23.91 -6.42 17.09
N LEU A 426 -22.60 -6.62 16.93
CA LEU A 426 -21.99 -6.94 15.65
C LEU A 426 -22.32 -8.37 15.20
N ASN A 427 -22.43 -9.32 16.13
CA ASN A 427 -22.79 -10.70 15.81
C ASN A 427 -24.19 -10.82 15.17
N ASN A 428 -25.09 -9.88 15.47
CA ASN A 428 -26.48 -9.92 15.02
C ASN A 428 -26.78 -8.93 13.88
N SER A 429 -25.86 -8.02 13.56
CA SER A 429 -26.12 -6.91 12.63
C SER A 429 -25.93 -7.29 11.15
N GLY A 430 -25.19 -8.38 10.86
CA GLY A 430 -24.77 -8.68 9.49
C GLY A 430 -23.82 -7.63 8.87
N ALA A 431 -23.31 -6.68 9.66
CA ALA A 431 -22.38 -5.67 9.19
C ALA A 431 -21.07 -6.30 8.75
N SER A 432 -20.64 -6.00 7.53
CA SER A 432 -19.36 -6.47 7.00
C SER A 432 -18.22 -5.53 7.42
N LEU A 433 -17.05 -6.13 7.69
CA LEU A 433 -15.83 -5.39 7.97
C LEU A 433 -15.27 -4.80 6.68
N ASN A 434 -15.00 -3.49 6.70
CA ASN A 434 -14.30 -2.78 5.65
C ASN A 434 -12.87 -2.49 6.08
N ILE A 435 -11.97 -2.43 5.10
CA ILE A 435 -10.55 -2.12 5.28
C ILE A 435 -10.27 -0.82 4.55
N ASP A 436 -9.96 0.23 5.29
CA ASP A 436 -9.61 1.54 4.76
C ASP A 436 -8.09 1.72 4.79
N PHE A 437 -7.53 2.07 3.63
CA PHE A 437 -6.10 2.37 3.52
C PHE A 437 -5.86 3.85 3.80
N ILE A 438 -5.10 4.11 4.87
CA ILE A 438 -4.79 5.45 5.36
C ILE A 438 -3.29 5.77 5.28
N GLY A 439 -2.53 5.00 4.53
CA GLY A 439 -1.11 5.27 4.29
C GLY A 439 -0.88 6.65 3.63
N PRO A 440 0.35 7.19 3.69
CA PRO A 440 0.66 8.54 3.19
C PRO A 440 0.23 8.78 1.75
N LEU A 441 0.34 7.79 0.88
CA LEU A 441 -0.06 7.90 -0.53
C LEU A 441 -1.59 7.98 -0.69
N ALA A 442 -2.35 7.17 0.06
CA ALA A 442 -3.81 7.23 0.08
C ALA A 442 -4.31 8.56 0.67
N GLN A 443 -3.65 9.07 1.71
CA GLN A 443 -3.95 10.38 2.28
C GLN A 443 -3.65 11.52 1.29
N ALA A 444 -2.54 11.45 0.53
CA ALA A 444 -2.23 12.45 -0.49
C ALA A 444 -3.30 12.51 -1.58
N GLN A 445 -3.84 11.36 -2.03
CA GLN A 445 -4.95 11.30 -2.97
C GLN A 445 -6.24 11.89 -2.38
N LYS A 446 -6.62 11.52 -1.15
CA LYS A 446 -7.80 12.05 -0.48
C LYS A 446 -7.69 13.57 -0.27
N LYS A 447 -6.52 14.06 0.14
CA LYS A 447 -6.26 15.50 0.31
C LYS A 447 -6.41 16.27 -0.99
N HIS A 448 -5.93 15.75 -2.10
CA HIS A 448 -6.08 16.40 -3.40
C HIS A 448 -7.56 16.55 -3.81
N HIS A 449 -8.41 15.57 -3.49
CA HIS A 449 -9.82 15.59 -3.86
C HIS A 449 -10.72 16.29 -2.83
N GLN A 450 -10.42 16.23 -1.54
CA GLN A 450 -11.31 16.69 -0.46
C GLN A 450 -10.84 17.96 0.23
N SER A 451 -9.58 18.10 0.59
CA SER A 451 -9.09 19.25 1.34
C SER A 451 -8.94 20.48 0.46
N GLY A 452 -8.62 20.33 -0.81
CA GLY A 452 -8.68 21.40 -1.80
C GLY A 452 -10.11 21.99 -1.88
N GLY A 453 -11.12 21.14 -1.89
CA GLY A 453 -12.52 21.54 -1.93
C GLY A 453 -12.96 22.29 -0.67
N VAL A 454 -12.70 21.78 0.52
CA VAL A 454 -13.11 22.41 1.80
C VAL A 454 -12.36 23.72 2.03
N GLN A 455 -11.04 23.72 1.88
CA GLN A 455 -10.23 24.91 2.07
C GLN A 455 -10.55 26.01 1.06
N MET A 456 -10.72 25.64 -0.21
CA MET A 456 -11.13 26.55 -1.29
C MET A 456 -12.54 27.07 -1.06
N SER A 457 -13.48 26.22 -0.64
CA SER A 457 -14.86 26.63 -0.34
C SER A 457 -14.91 27.61 0.84
N LEU A 458 -14.16 27.38 1.92
CA LEU A 458 -14.06 28.29 3.06
C LEU A 458 -13.38 29.61 2.65
N MET A 459 -12.33 29.56 1.83
CA MET A 459 -11.65 30.75 1.32
C MET A 459 -12.59 31.59 0.43
N LEU A 460 -13.34 30.94 -0.46
CA LEU A 460 -14.32 31.60 -1.33
C LEU A 460 -15.55 32.08 -0.56
N ALA A 461 -15.93 31.41 0.53
CA ALA A 461 -17.03 31.81 1.39
C ALA A 461 -16.66 33.00 2.31
N GLN A 462 -15.39 33.21 2.62
CA GLN A 462 -14.93 34.23 3.54
C GLN A 462 -15.45 35.65 3.23
N PRO A 463 -15.45 36.14 1.96
CA PRO A 463 -16.04 37.46 1.64
C PRO A 463 -17.55 37.48 1.85
N VAL A 464 -18.25 36.38 1.59
CA VAL A 464 -19.71 36.27 1.77
C VAL A 464 -20.04 36.27 3.27
N LEU A 465 -19.29 35.56 4.11
CA LEU A 465 -19.45 35.54 5.57
C LEU A 465 -19.16 36.90 6.22
N GLN A 466 -18.28 37.71 5.61
CA GLN A 466 -18.04 39.08 6.06
C GLN A 466 -19.20 40.02 5.73
N LEU A 467 -19.87 39.81 4.58
CA LEU A 467 -21.02 40.61 4.13
C LEU A 467 -22.33 40.21 4.85
N SER A 468 -22.47 38.94 5.15
CA SER A 468 -23.65 38.35 5.80
C SER A 468 -23.24 37.37 6.89
N PRO A 469 -22.96 37.80 8.11
CA PRO A 469 -22.52 36.92 9.21
C PRO A 469 -23.49 35.77 9.52
N GLU A 470 -24.80 36.00 9.30
CA GLU A 470 -25.85 34.98 9.49
C GLU A 470 -25.67 33.75 8.55
N SER A 471 -24.93 33.91 7.46
CA SER A 471 -24.66 32.79 6.52
C SER A 471 -23.78 31.70 7.14
N VAL A 472 -23.14 31.93 8.29
CA VAL A 472 -22.41 30.92 9.06
C VAL A 472 -23.35 29.80 9.52
N ASP A 473 -24.62 30.07 9.73
CA ASP A 473 -25.63 29.12 10.20
C ASP A 473 -25.87 27.96 9.19
N TYR A 474 -25.51 28.14 7.92
CA TYR A 474 -25.54 27.07 6.93
C TYR A 474 -24.40 26.04 7.08
N ILE A 475 -23.36 26.36 7.86
CA ILE A 475 -22.18 25.51 8.03
C ILE A 475 -22.27 24.80 9.38
N ASN A 476 -22.51 23.50 9.35
CA ASN A 476 -22.36 22.68 10.54
C ASN A 476 -20.88 22.51 10.88
N GLY A 477 -20.35 23.36 11.76
CA GLY A 477 -18.95 23.36 12.16
C GLY A 477 -18.50 22.06 12.85
N ASP A 478 -19.39 21.41 13.58
CA ASP A 478 -19.10 20.15 14.28
C ASP A 478 -18.94 19.00 13.29
N ALA A 479 -19.85 18.89 12.33
CA ALA A 479 -19.76 17.89 11.27
C ALA A 479 -18.53 18.12 10.38
N LEU A 480 -18.20 19.37 10.08
CA LEU A 480 -17.03 19.73 9.31
C LEU A 480 -15.73 19.36 10.05
N LEU A 481 -15.63 19.70 11.35
CA LEU A 481 -14.47 19.36 12.18
C LEU A 481 -14.30 17.84 12.29
N LYS A 482 -15.38 17.11 12.55
CA LYS A 482 -15.37 15.64 12.64
C LYS A 482 -14.89 15.03 11.34
N ASN A 483 -15.40 15.48 10.19
CA ASN A 483 -14.98 15.02 8.87
C ASN A 483 -13.50 15.32 8.59
N VAL A 484 -13.00 16.51 8.94
CA VAL A 484 -11.58 16.88 8.78
C VAL A 484 -10.68 16.02 9.65
N LEU A 485 -11.06 15.74 10.91
CA LEU A 485 -10.30 14.88 11.80
C LEU A 485 -10.25 13.43 11.29
N GLU A 486 -11.39 12.89 10.88
CA GLU A 486 -11.49 11.53 10.32
C GLU A 486 -10.68 11.39 9.02
N THR A 487 -10.78 12.36 8.12
CA THR A 487 -10.05 12.35 6.84
C THR A 487 -8.52 12.44 7.01
N ASN A 488 -8.06 13.10 8.09
CA ASN A 488 -6.64 13.19 8.40
C ASN A 488 -6.13 12.04 9.29
N GLY A 489 -6.95 11.01 9.56
CA GLY A 489 -6.52 9.83 10.31
C GLY A 489 -6.37 10.08 11.83
N PHE A 490 -7.08 11.05 12.38
CA PHE A 490 -7.08 11.30 13.82
C PHE A 490 -7.69 10.09 14.56
N PRO A 491 -7.09 9.63 15.69
CA PRO A 491 -7.61 8.49 16.42
C PRO A 491 -9.08 8.69 16.82
N GLN A 492 -9.94 7.72 16.51
CA GLN A 492 -11.37 7.84 16.80
C GLN A 492 -11.67 7.90 18.29
N THR A 493 -10.88 7.21 19.10
CA THR A 493 -10.96 7.25 20.58
C THR A 493 -10.65 8.63 21.17
N ALA A 494 -9.93 9.49 20.43
CA ALA A 494 -9.66 10.86 20.83
C ALA A 494 -10.78 11.85 20.44
N ILE A 495 -11.75 11.40 19.63
CA ILE A 495 -12.96 12.16 19.27
C ILE A 495 -14.03 11.82 20.30
N ARG A 496 -14.46 12.83 21.07
CA ARG A 496 -15.47 12.66 22.11
C ARG A 496 -16.82 12.32 21.50
N GLU A 497 -17.60 11.55 22.21
CA GLU A 497 -18.99 11.26 21.87
C GLU A 497 -19.86 12.52 21.94
N GLU A 498 -20.87 12.58 21.09
CA GLU A 498 -21.74 13.77 20.95
C GLU A 498 -22.46 14.13 22.26
N GLU A 499 -22.83 13.12 23.06
CA GLU A 499 -23.41 13.31 24.37
C GLU A 499 -22.46 13.99 25.38
N GLU A 500 -21.16 13.61 25.37
CA GLU A 500 -20.16 14.25 26.22
C GLU A 500 -19.91 15.71 25.80
N VAL A 501 -19.86 15.98 24.51
CA VAL A 501 -19.68 17.32 23.96
C VAL A 501 -20.87 18.21 24.37
N GLN A 502 -22.11 17.70 24.27
CA GLN A 502 -23.30 18.41 24.67
C GLN A 502 -23.31 18.71 26.19
N LYS A 503 -22.97 17.73 27.04
CA LYS A 503 -22.83 17.93 28.49
C LYS A 503 -21.80 19.02 28.84
N MET A 504 -20.64 18.99 28.16
CA MET A 504 -19.59 20.01 28.36
C MET A 504 -20.05 21.40 27.89
N ARG A 505 -20.81 21.50 26.80
CA ARG A 505 -21.36 22.75 26.29
C ARG A 505 -22.42 23.32 27.25
N GLN A 506 -23.30 22.47 27.78
CA GLN A 506 -24.28 22.88 28.80
C GLN A 506 -23.57 23.37 30.05
N ALA A 507 -22.59 22.65 30.57
CA ALA A 507 -21.81 23.08 31.74
C ALA A 507 -21.08 24.41 31.53
N ARG A 508 -20.55 24.66 30.31
CA ARG A 508 -19.92 25.95 29.96
C ARG A 508 -20.95 27.08 29.88
N ALA A 509 -22.11 26.82 29.29
CA ALA A 509 -23.19 27.80 29.18
C ALA A 509 -23.72 28.18 30.56
N GLU A 510 -23.91 27.23 31.48
CA GLU A 510 -24.28 27.47 32.86
C GLU A 510 -23.22 28.27 33.62
N ALA A 511 -21.94 27.93 33.47
CA ALA A 511 -20.85 28.68 34.09
C ALA A 511 -20.75 30.13 33.54
N GLN A 512 -20.97 30.33 32.24
CA GLN A 512 -21.03 31.68 31.65
C GLN A 512 -22.21 32.48 32.13
N MET A 513 -23.39 31.86 32.25
CA MET A 513 -24.58 32.55 32.83
C MET A 513 -24.33 32.92 34.28
N GLN A 514 -23.74 32.05 35.10
CA GLN A 514 -23.40 32.37 36.48
C GLN A 514 -22.36 33.50 36.58
N ALA A 515 -21.35 33.50 35.69
CA ALA A 515 -20.36 34.56 35.62
C ALA A 515 -20.98 35.91 35.21
N MET A 516 -21.89 35.92 34.22
CA MET A 516 -22.66 37.13 33.84
C MET A 516 -23.56 37.61 34.95
N GLN A 517 -24.25 36.71 35.66
CA GLN A 517 -25.08 37.09 36.83
C GLN A 517 -24.24 37.69 37.95
N MET A 518 -23.06 37.12 38.24
CA MET A 518 -22.13 37.70 39.23
C MET A 518 -21.61 39.07 38.79
N GLN A 519 -21.25 39.25 37.52
CA GLN A 519 -20.86 40.57 36.99
C GLN A 519 -21.98 41.58 37.05
N ALA A 520 -23.23 41.20 36.71
CA ALA A 520 -24.40 42.05 36.81
C ALA A 520 -24.70 42.43 38.27
N MET A 521 -24.58 41.50 39.23
CA MET A 521 -24.69 41.79 40.66
C MET A 521 -23.59 42.74 41.16
N GLN A 522 -22.32 42.54 40.72
CA GLN A 522 -21.23 43.44 41.05
C GLN A 522 -21.47 44.85 40.51
N GLN A 523 -21.89 44.99 39.24
CA GLN A 523 -22.24 46.28 38.65
C GLN A 523 -23.43 46.94 39.38
N GLN A 524 -24.45 46.17 39.80
CA GLN A 524 -25.55 46.65 40.55
C GLN A 524 -25.13 47.10 41.97
N GLN A 525 -24.21 46.39 42.61
CA GLN A 525 -23.66 46.76 43.92
C GLN A 525 -22.74 47.98 43.81
N GLU A 526 -21.93 48.12 42.75
CA GLU A 526 -21.14 49.34 42.50
C GLU A 526 -22.04 50.56 42.19
N ALA A 527 -23.14 50.37 41.43
CA ALA A 527 -24.11 51.43 41.17
C ALA A 527 -24.85 51.85 42.44
N LEU A 528 -25.19 50.92 43.34
CA LEU A 528 -25.78 51.24 44.66
C LEU A 528 -24.77 51.91 45.57
N MET A 529 -23.51 51.53 45.63
CA MET A 529 -22.48 52.21 46.40
C MET A 529 -22.19 53.61 45.84
N GLY A 530 -22.07 53.75 44.49
CA GLY A 530 -21.91 55.07 43.88
C GLY A 530 -23.06 56.01 44.07
N ASN A 531 -24.29 55.49 44.26
CA ASN A 531 -25.43 56.28 44.67
C ASN A 531 -25.41 56.61 46.18
N TYR A 532 -24.87 55.72 47.02
CA TYR A 532 -24.72 56.00 48.48
C TYR A 532 -23.67 57.07 48.75
N ASP A 533 -22.59 57.12 47.99
CA ASP A 533 -21.56 58.15 48.04
C ASP A 533 -22.10 59.51 47.58
N LYS A 534 -23.01 59.56 46.58
CA LYS A 534 -23.68 60.80 46.13
C LYS A 534 -24.72 61.29 47.11
N LEU A 535 -25.33 60.44 47.96
CA LEU A 535 -26.27 60.83 49.04
C LEU A 535 -25.55 61.37 50.29
N ASN A 536 -24.25 61.06 50.44
CA ASN A 536 -23.42 61.52 51.54
C ASN A 536 -22.61 62.81 51.24
N GLU A 537 -22.63 63.31 49.98
CA GLU A 537 -22.06 64.64 49.71
C GLU A 537 -22.85 65.72 50.39
N PRO A 538 -22.20 66.70 51.09
CA PRO A 538 -22.89 67.80 51.73
C PRO A 538 -23.66 68.64 50.69
N VAL A 539 -24.96 68.80 50.90
CA VAL A 539 -25.88 69.50 50.01
C VAL A 539 -25.39 70.95 49.87
N LYS A 540 -24.92 71.29 48.64
CA LYS A 540 -24.56 72.67 48.31
C LYS A 540 -25.86 73.51 48.21
N GLU A 541 -25.85 74.69 48.78
CA GLU A 541 -26.92 75.65 48.65
C GLU A 541 -27.34 75.88 47.19
N GLY A 542 -28.64 75.67 46.87
CA GLY A 542 -29.18 75.81 45.52
C GLY A 542 -29.36 74.54 44.74
N SER A 543 -29.24 73.37 45.35
CA SER A 543 -29.47 72.10 44.65
C SER A 543 -30.95 71.70 44.63
N PRO A 544 -31.46 71.00 43.58
CA PRO A 544 -32.85 70.55 43.48
C PRO A 544 -33.32 69.68 44.66
N ILE A 545 -32.38 69.10 45.42
CA ILE A 545 -32.67 68.27 46.60
C ILE A 545 -33.04 69.15 47.80
N GLN A 546 -32.51 70.37 47.89
CA GLN A 546 -32.90 71.36 48.94
C GLN A 546 -34.32 71.90 48.71
N GLU A 547 -34.68 72.21 47.46
CA GLU A 547 -36.07 72.60 47.11
C GLU A 547 -37.06 71.46 47.39
N LEU A 548 -36.67 70.19 47.17
CA LEU A 548 -37.54 69.05 47.47
C LEU A 548 -37.68 68.80 48.97
N SER A 549 -36.65 69.08 49.79
CA SER A 549 -36.68 68.93 51.24
C SER A 549 -37.45 70.05 51.90
N GLU A 550 -37.42 71.29 51.37
CA GLU A 550 -38.24 72.42 51.82
C GLU A 550 -39.70 72.22 51.43
N GLN A 551 -40.01 71.67 50.27
CA GLN A 551 -41.40 71.33 49.90
C GLN A 551 -41.96 70.16 50.73
N LEU A 552 -41.16 69.21 51.18
CA LEU A 552 -41.62 68.17 52.10
C LEU A 552 -41.80 68.66 53.55
N GLN A 553 -41.02 69.64 53.99
CA GLN A 553 -41.24 70.28 55.32
C GLN A 553 -42.43 71.20 55.37
N THR A 554 -42.79 71.86 54.28
CA THR A 554 -43.96 72.71 54.20
C THR A 554 -45.28 71.95 53.97
N GLY A 555 -45.17 70.70 53.49
CA GLY A 555 -46.35 69.85 53.30
C GLY A 555 -46.78 69.01 54.50
N LEU A 556 -46.01 69.03 55.61
CA LEU A 556 -46.32 68.27 56.84
C LEU A 556 -46.85 69.12 58.02
N GLY A 557 -47.19 70.35 57.72
CA GLY A 557 -47.77 71.28 58.73
C GLY A 557 -49.17 71.77 58.36
N GLY A 558 -50.12 70.91 58.31
CA GLY A 558 -51.51 71.30 58.08
C GLY A 558 -52.45 70.13 58.35
N GLU A 559 -53.21 70.35 59.49
CA GLU A 559 -54.46 69.68 59.87
C GLU A 559 -54.36 68.28 60.50
N ALA A 560 -54.17 68.34 61.80
CA ALA A 560 -54.98 67.56 62.74
C ALA A 560 -56.23 68.34 63.04
N ASP A 561 -57.35 67.78 62.64
CA ASP A 561 -58.58 67.80 63.50
C ASP A 561 -59.74 67.09 62.75
N ASP A 562 -60.37 66.32 63.58
CA ASP A 562 -61.79 65.93 63.64
C ASP A 562 -62.32 64.75 62.83
N GLU A 563 -62.88 63.98 63.65
CA GLU A 563 -64.10 63.21 63.80
C GLU A 563 -64.02 61.69 63.55
N ALA A 564 -64.16 61.13 64.68
CA ALA A 564 -64.93 59.99 65.11
C ALA A 564 -66.14 59.61 64.22
N GLN A 565 -66.18 58.41 63.77
CA GLN A 565 -67.19 57.36 64.04
C GLN A 565 -66.79 56.01 63.41
#